data_658f741d7bfd9a9befd1d7c68a9ddfe3
#
_entry.id   658f741d7bfd9a9befd1d7c68a9ddfe3
#
_cell.length_a   1.000
_cell.length_b   1.000
_cell.length_c   1.000
_cell.angle_alpha   90.00
_cell.angle_beta   90.00
_cell.angle_gamma   90.00
#
_symmetry.space_group_name_H-M   'P 1'
#
loop_
_entity.id
_entity.type
_entity.pdbx_description
1 polymer ?
#
loop_
_entity_poly.entity_id
_entity_poly.type
_entity_poly.pdbx_seq_one_letter_code
_entity_poly.pdbx_strand_id
1 'polypeptide(L)'
;YLVDRYREFSIYDVDFVPIPGVDPHPPALAGLHFFGIVQYIGNGRTEDWTDFYRELFGFEPLPSDAAFGILPKGRILRSPCSEASAFYLQLIEPEPGILELDDTECLQRVAFGTADVLATVAELRARGVSFVESGRVHSDDRGALTQTQLGGVPFELVHHPRG
;
A
#
# COMPACT_ATOMS: atom_id res chain seq x y z
N TYR A 1 14.98 -2.51 -2.75
CA TYR A 1 16.09 -1.64 -3.17
C TYR A 1 16.01 -0.32 -2.44
N LEU A 2 17.15 0.25 -2.05
CA LEU A 2 17.30 1.63 -1.60
C LEU A 2 17.81 2.45 -2.78
N VAL A 3 17.15 3.56 -3.08
CA VAL A 3 17.52 4.45 -4.18
C VAL A 3 17.96 5.78 -3.61
N ASP A 4 19.21 6.14 -3.85
CA ASP A 4 19.80 7.42 -3.50
C ASP A 4 19.38 8.51 -4.50
N ARG A 5 19.27 9.74 -4.04
CA ARG A 5 19.04 10.94 -4.88
C ARG A 5 17.87 10.83 -5.86
N TYR A 6 16.76 10.24 -5.39
CA TYR A 6 15.58 9.98 -6.21
C TYR A 6 15.04 11.21 -6.97
N ARG A 7 15.22 12.43 -6.43
CA ARG A 7 14.68 13.67 -7.02
C ARG A 7 15.66 14.47 -7.86
N GLU A 8 16.96 14.20 -7.73
CA GLU A 8 18.03 15.05 -8.29
C GLU A 8 18.99 14.31 -9.20
N PHE A 9 18.67 13.50 -10.05
CA PHE A 9 19.57 12.64 -10.81
C PHE A 9 19.71 11.25 -10.18
N SER A 10 18.62 10.53 -10.26
CA SER A 10 18.55 9.19 -9.74
C SER A 10 19.12 8.14 -10.72
N ILE A 11 19.16 6.90 -10.28
CA ILE A 11 19.45 5.74 -11.15
C ILE A 11 18.55 5.71 -12.39
N TYR A 12 17.32 6.21 -12.29
CA TYR A 12 16.39 6.25 -13.42
C TYR A 12 16.83 7.22 -14.53
N ASP A 13 17.59 8.27 -14.19
CA ASP A 13 18.14 9.21 -15.19
C ASP A 13 19.40 8.66 -15.87
N VAL A 14 20.05 7.68 -15.25
CA VAL A 14 21.30 7.07 -15.74
C VAL A 14 21.05 5.82 -16.56
N ASP A 15 20.22 4.90 -16.02
CA ASP A 15 20.08 3.54 -16.55
C ASP A 15 18.88 3.39 -17.48
N PHE A 16 18.01 4.40 -17.57
CA PHE A 16 16.79 4.33 -18.38
C PHE A 16 16.74 5.44 -19.43
N VAL A 17 16.33 5.10 -20.62
CA VAL A 17 16.10 6.05 -21.70
C VAL A 17 14.61 6.36 -21.76
N PRO A 18 14.20 7.64 -21.69
CA PRO A 18 12.80 8.01 -21.85
C PRO A 18 12.22 7.53 -23.17
N ILE A 19 11.02 6.97 -23.14
CA ILE A 19 10.30 6.56 -24.35
C ILE A 19 9.81 7.83 -25.07
N PRO A 20 10.19 8.07 -26.33
CA PRO A 20 9.76 9.27 -27.06
C PRO A 20 8.24 9.41 -27.11
N GLY A 21 7.74 10.60 -26.79
CA GLY A 21 6.30 10.89 -26.84
C GLY A 21 5.48 10.41 -25.64
N VAL A 22 6.12 9.80 -24.64
CA VAL A 22 5.46 9.42 -23.38
C VAL A 22 5.75 10.48 -22.32
N ASP A 23 4.71 10.95 -21.65
CA ASP A 23 4.86 11.81 -20.46
C ASP A 23 5.44 10.97 -19.30
N PRO A 24 6.64 11.27 -18.78
CA PRO A 24 7.21 10.55 -17.64
C PRO A 24 6.47 10.82 -16.32
N HIS A 25 5.64 11.84 -16.27
CA HIS A 25 4.89 12.26 -15.08
C HIS A 25 3.38 12.44 -15.39
N PRO A 26 2.70 11.40 -15.86
CA PRO A 26 1.29 11.52 -16.20
C PRO A 26 0.48 11.87 -14.94
N PRO A 27 -0.63 12.63 -15.10
CA PRO A 27 -1.50 12.91 -13.98
C PRO A 27 -2.05 11.61 -13.38
N ALA A 28 -2.11 11.55 -12.07
CA ALA A 28 -2.65 10.40 -11.37
C ALA A 28 -4.12 10.20 -11.71
N LEU A 29 -4.49 8.97 -12.08
CA LEU A 29 -5.87 8.59 -12.32
C LEU A 29 -6.71 8.78 -11.04
N ALA A 30 -7.86 9.42 -11.13
CA ALA A 30 -8.76 9.69 -9.99
C ALA A 30 -8.06 10.30 -8.76
N GLY A 31 -6.97 11.03 -8.94
CA GLY A 31 -6.19 11.59 -7.83
C GLY A 31 -5.51 10.54 -6.94
N LEU A 32 -5.36 9.30 -7.42
CA LEU A 32 -4.70 8.24 -6.69
C LEU A 32 -3.27 8.62 -6.32
N HIS A 33 -2.88 8.31 -5.10
CA HIS A 33 -1.51 8.47 -4.66
C HIS A 33 -1.04 7.25 -3.86
N PHE A 34 0.25 7.00 -3.84
CA PHE A 34 0.81 5.94 -3.03
C PHE A 34 0.49 6.20 -1.55
N PHE A 35 -0.15 5.25 -0.91
CA PHE A 35 -0.51 5.31 0.50
C PHE A 35 0.38 4.43 1.36
N GLY A 36 0.69 3.23 0.90
CA GLY A 36 1.52 2.32 1.66
C GLY A 36 1.55 0.90 1.11
N ILE A 37 2.09 0.03 1.92
CA ILE A 37 2.16 -1.40 1.65
C ILE A 37 1.71 -2.20 2.87
N VAL A 38 1.23 -3.40 2.62
CA VAL A 38 0.87 -4.37 3.65
C VAL A 38 1.74 -5.61 3.50
N GLN A 39 2.34 -6.01 4.60
CA GLN A 39 3.20 -7.18 4.67
C GLN A 39 2.57 -8.22 5.60
N TYR A 40 2.49 -9.46 5.13
CA TYR A 40 2.29 -10.60 6.02
C TYR A 40 3.61 -10.97 6.69
N ILE A 41 3.52 -11.18 7.98
CA ILE A 41 4.66 -11.57 8.84
C ILE A 41 4.31 -12.86 9.58
N GLY A 42 5.32 -13.58 10.05
CA GLY A 42 5.13 -14.79 10.85
C GLY A 42 4.45 -14.51 12.20
N ASN A 43 3.81 -15.50 12.76
CA ASN A 43 3.15 -15.40 14.05
C ASN A 43 4.12 -15.01 15.17
N GLY A 44 3.71 -14.05 16.00
CA GLY A 44 4.52 -13.54 17.11
C GLY A 44 5.68 -12.65 16.68
N ARG A 45 5.79 -12.24 15.41
CA ARG A 45 6.91 -11.46 14.90
C ARG A 45 6.63 -9.97 14.71
N THR A 46 5.49 -9.49 15.21
CA THR A 46 5.12 -8.07 15.08
C THR A 46 6.19 -7.14 15.66
N GLU A 47 6.72 -7.43 16.83
CA GLU A 47 7.74 -6.59 17.48
C GLU A 47 9.10 -6.67 16.75
N ASP A 48 9.53 -7.87 16.30
CA ASP A 48 10.76 -8.03 15.52
C ASP A 48 10.76 -7.14 14.27
N TRP A 49 9.67 -7.16 13.52
CA TRP A 49 9.52 -6.36 12.32
C TRP A 49 9.33 -4.87 12.62
N THR A 50 8.62 -4.54 13.70
CA THR A 50 8.48 -3.14 14.16
C THR A 50 9.85 -2.57 14.50
N ASP A 51 10.65 -3.28 15.27
CA ASP A 51 12.01 -2.88 15.65
C ASP A 51 12.92 -2.77 14.42
N PHE A 52 12.87 -3.73 13.50
CA PHE A 52 13.61 -3.68 12.26
C PHE A 52 13.34 -2.39 11.46
N TYR A 53 12.07 -2.06 11.23
CA TYR A 53 11.71 -0.86 10.46
C TYR A 53 12.03 0.43 11.22
N ARG A 54 11.87 0.43 12.53
CA ARG A 54 12.22 1.58 13.37
C ARG A 54 13.71 1.84 13.37
N GLU A 55 14.53 0.83 13.67
CA GLU A 55 15.98 0.99 13.85
C GLU A 55 16.70 1.28 12.53
N LEU A 56 16.30 0.64 11.43
CA LEU A 56 16.99 0.80 10.15
C LEU A 56 16.45 1.93 9.29
N PHE A 57 15.15 2.24 9.40
CA PHE A 57 14.49 3.17 8.49
C PHE A 57 13.78 4.32 9.20
N GLY A 58 13.76 4.34 10.52
CA GLY A 58 13.15 5.41 11.31
C GLY A 58 11.62 5.45 11.23
N PHE A 59 10.97 4.32 10.97
CA PHE A 59 9.51 4.25 11.01
C PHE A 59 8.99 4.38 12.44
N GLU A 60 7.84 5.03 12.59
CA GLU A 60 7.19 5.24 13.88
C GLU A 60 5.89 4.43 13.95
N PRO A 61 5.70 3.59 14.99
CA PRO A 61 4.44 2.89 15.17
C PRO A 61 3.31 3.87 15.51
N LEU A 62 2.17 3.70 14.84
CA LEU A 62 0.96 4.43 15.18
C LEU A 62 0.29 3.84 16.43
N PRO A 63 -0.59 4.60 17.11
CA PRO A 63 -1.43 4.09 18.18
C PRO A 63 -2.19 2.82 17.75
N SER A 64 -2.41 1.91 18.68
CA SER A 64 -3.02 0.59 18.41
C SER A 64 -4.46 0.64 17.89
N ASP A 65 -5.13 1.76 18.06
CA ASP A 65 -6.48 2.05 17.56
C ASP A 65 -6.48 2.70 16.17
N ALA A 66 -5.31 3.05 15.63
CA ALA A 66 -5.22 3.53 14.26
C ALA A 66 -5.63 2.43 13.27
N ALA A 67 -6.51 2.79 12.35
CA ALA A 67 -7.02 1.87 11.34
C ALA A 67 -7.25 2.60 10.03
N PHE A 68 -6.88 1.94 8.92
CA PHE A 68 -7.12 2.42 7.57
C PHE A 68 -7.79 1.32 6.73
N GLY A 69 -8.55 1.75 5.71
CA GLY A 69 -9.14 0.85 4.74
C GLY A 69 -10.20 -0.10 5.32
N ILE A 70 -10.41 -1.20 4.65
CA ILE A 70 -11.46 -2.19 4.97
C ILE A 70 -10.96 -3.39 5.79
N LEU A 71 -9.65 -3.52 5.97
CA LEU A 71 -9.01 -4.61 6.74
C LEU A 71 -8.13 -4.02 7.85
N PRO A 72 -8.72 -3.45 8.90
CA PRO A 72 -8.01 -2.72 9.94
C PRO A 72 -7.36 -3.65 10.97
N LYS A 73 -6.44 -4.52 10.54
CA LYS A 73 -5.75 -5.45 11.43
C LYS A 73 -4.24 -5.21 11.39
N GLY A 74 -3.57 -5.54 12.49
CA GLY A 74 -2.11 -5.53 12.60
C GLY A 74 -1.52 -4.21 13.09
N ARG A 75 -0.21 -4.11 13.03
CA ARG A 75 0.56 -2.93 13.44
C ARG A 75 0.77 -2.01 12.24
N ILE A 76 0.47 -0.74 12.41
CA ILE A 76 0.72 0.28 11.38
C ILE A 76 1.93 1.11 11.79
N LEU A 77 2.85 1.28 10.87
CA LEU A 77 4.03 2.12 11.00
C LEU A 77 3.96 3.26 9.99
N ARG A 78 4.33 4.47 10.40
CA ARG A 78 4.43 5.64 9.54
C ARG A 78 5.89 5.88 9.15
N SER A 79 6.14 6.15 7.88
CA SER A 79 7.48 6.50 7.41
C SER A 79 7.96 7.83 8.00
N PRO A 80 9.29 8.05 8.15
CA PRO A 80 9.86 9.29 8.69
C PRO A 80 9.80 10.47 7.72
N CYS A 81 9.13 10.30 6.57
CA CYS A 81 9.01 11.33 5.57
C CYS A 81 8.14 12.50 6.03
N SER A 82 8.25 13.65 5.34
CA SER A 82 7.39 14.80 5.57
C SER A 82 5.92 14.42 5.38
N GLU A 83 4.99 15.19 5.97
CA GLU A 83 3.56 14.92 5.90
C GLU A 83 3.06 14.68 4.46
N ALA A 84 3.50 15.51 3.52
CA ALA A 84 3.13 15.39 2.11
C ALA A 84 3.67 14.14 1.40
N SER A 85 4.68 13.47 1.97
CA SER A 85 5.36 12.31 1.39
C SER A 85 5.28 11.07 2.28
N ALA A 86 4.64 11.17 3.44
CA ALA A 86 4.49 10.06 4.36
C ALA A 86 3.71 8.93 3.70
N PHE A 87 4.13 7.71 4.00
CA PHE A 87 3.42 6.49 3.63
C PHE A 87 3.43 5.53 4.80
N TYR A 88 2.58 4.53 4.72
CA TYR A 88 2.35 3.60 5.81
C TYR A 88 2.78 2.19 5.46
N LEU A 89 3.27 1.48 6.46
CA LEU A 89 3.55 0.06 6.39
C LEU A 89 2.65 -0.64 7.41
N GLN A 90 1.83 -1.57 6.94
CA GLN A 90 0.99 -2.38 7.81
C GLN A 90 1.56 -3.79 7.92
N LEU A 91 1.83 -4.23 9.14
CA LEU A 91 2.31 -5.57 9.47
C LEU A 91 1.13 -6.41 9.95
N ILE A 92 0.87 -7.53 9.30
CA ILE A 92 -0.26 -8.41 9.65
C ILE A 92 0.26 -9.81 9.93
N GLU A 93 -0.05 -10.33 11.10
CA GLU A 93 0.03 -11.75 11.40
C GLU A 93 -1.23 -12.43 10.83
N PRO A 94 -1.11 -13.40 9.92
CA PRO A 94 -2.26 -14.10 9.36
C PRO A 94 -3.04 -14.83 10.44
N GLU A 95 -4.36 -14.89 10.31
CA GLU A 95 -5.18 -15.72 11.20
C GLU A 95 -4.86 -17.21 10.97
N PRO A 96 -4.78 -18.02 12.03
CA PRO A 96 -4.56 -19.46 11.90
C PRO A 96 -5.56 -20.11 10.93
N GLY A 97 -5.06 -20.89 9.99
CA GLY A 97 -5.86 -21.60 8.98
C GLY A 97 -6.25 -20.78 7.74
N ILE A 98 -5.91 -19.49 7.66
CA ILE A 98 -6.11 -18.68 6.44
C ILE A 98 -4.96 -18.85 5.46
N LEU A 99 -3.77 -19.03 5.96
CA LEU A 99 -2.58 -19.34 5.18
C LEU A 99 -1.75 -20.34 5.98
N GLU A 100 -1.47 -21.50 5.41
CA GLU A 100 -0.43 -22.41 5.90
C GLU A 100 0.97 -21.81 5.61
N LEU A 101 1.10 -20.50 5.82
CA LEU A 101 2.28 -19.73 5.47
C LEU A 101 3.12 -19.46 6.73
N ASP A 102 3.35 -20.47 7.53
CA ASP A 102 4.30 -20.37 8.64
C ASP A 102 5.73 -20.02 8.14
N ASP A 103 5.98 -20.13 6.84
CA ASP A 103 7.32 -19.98 6.27
C ASP A 103 7.49 -18.84 5.25
N THR A 104 6.45 -18.10 4.87
CA THR A 104 6.61 -17.07 3.81
C THR A 104 6.04 -15.73 4.22
N GLU A 105 6.89 -14.93 4.84
CA GLU A 105 6.63 -13.49 4.97
C GLU A 105 6.70 -12.85 3.60
N CYS A 106 5.68 -12.08 3.22
CA CYS A 106 5.59 -11.55 1.87
C CYS A 106 4.84 -10.22 1.79
N LEU A 107 5.07 -9.49 0.70
CA LEU A 107 4.24 -8.37 0.33
C LEU A 107 2.83 -8.89 0.02
N GLN A 108 1.85 -8.44 0.80
CA GLN A 108 0.48 -8.90 0.64
C GLN A 108 -0.31 -8.02 -0.32
N ARG A 109 -0.21 -6.69 -0.19
CA ARG A 109 -0.85 -5.73 -1.09
C ARG A 109 -0.16 -4.38 -1.10
N VAL A 110 -0.47 -3.59 -2.12
CA VAL A 110 -0.08 -2.17 -2.22
C VAL A 110 -1.33 -1.32 -2.08
N ALA A 111 -1.26 -0.27 -1.28
CA ALA A 111 -2.37 0.63 -1.01
C ALA A 111 -2.19 1.99 -1.69
N PHE A 112 -3.28 2.49 -2.26
CA PHE A 112 -3.40 3.82 -2.84
C PHE A 112 -4.46 4.62 -2.11
N GLY A 113 -4.13 5.87 -1.76
CA GLY A 113 -5.08 6.80 -1.16
C GLY A 113 -5.89 7.53 -2.22
N THR A 114 -7.13 7.82 -1.88
CA THR A 114 -8.05 8.64 -2.68
C THR A 114 -8.99 9.44 -1.78
N ALA A 115 -9.46 10.57 -2.26
CA ALA A 115 -10.45 11.38 -1.56
C ALA A 115 -11.87 10.79 -1.60
N ASP A 116 -12.18 10.00 -2.64
CA ASP A 116 -13.49 9.35 -2.82
C ASP A 116 -13.29 7.94 -3.35
N VAL A 117 -13.42 6.97 -2.46
CA VAL A 117 -13.21 5.55 -2.78
C VAL A 117 -14.25 5.06 -3.78
N LEU A 118 -15.53 5.37 -3.56
CA LEU A 118 -16.60 4.83 -4.39
C LEU A 118 -16.57 5.40 -5.81
N ALA A 119 -16.30 6.68 -5.97
CA ALA A 119 -16.11 7.30 -7.28
C ALA A 119 -14.88 6.70 -8.00
N THR A 120 -13.78 6.50 -7.28
CA THR A 120 -12.57 5.87 -7.82
C THR A 120 -12.83 4.42 -8.23
N VAL A 121 -13.56 3.64 -7.42
CA VAL A 121 -13.97 2.27 -7.78
C VAL A 121 -14.81 2.26 -9.06
N ALA A 122 -15.75 3.18 -9.20
CA ALA A 122 -16.59 3.27 -10.40
C ALA A 122 -15.74 3.57 -11.66
N GLU A 123 -14.80 4.52 -11.55
CA GLU A 123 -13.89 4.86 -12.66
C GLU A 123 -12.98 3.68 -13.04
N LEU A 124 -12.39 3.01 -12.06
CA LEU A 124 -11.51 1.86 -12.30
C LEU A 124 -12.27 0.66 -12.88
N ARG A 125 -13.51 0.42 -12.42
CA ARG A 125 -14.39 -0.61 -13.02
C ARG A 125 -14.70 -0.33 -14.49
N ALA A 126 -14.97 0.91 -14.83
CA ALA A 126 -15.18 1.31 -16.22
C ALA A 126 -13.95 1.06 -17.12
N ARG A 127 -12.78 0.96 -16.52
CA ARG A 127 -11.49 0.60 -17.18
C ARG A 127 -11.15 -0.90 -17.09
N GLY A 128 -12.06 -1.73 -16.56
CA GLY A 128 -11.91 -3.17 -16.51
C GLY A 128 -11.26 -3.72 -15.24
N VAL A 129 -11.02 -2.89 -14.21
CA VAL A 129 -10.50 -3.37 -12.92
C VAL A 129 -11.62 -4.06 -12.13
N SER A 130 -11.38 -5.28 -11.68
CA SER A 130 -12.31 -6.03 -10.84
C SER A 130 -11.98 -5.87 -9.35
N PHE A 131 -13.02 -5.75 -8.53
CA PHE A 131 -12.91 -5.63 -7.08
C PHE A 131 -13.46 -6.86 -6.38
N VAL A 132 -12.97 -7.12 -5.17
CA VAL A 132 -13.51 -8.15 -4.30
C VAL A 132 -14.83 -7.66 -3.72
N GLU A 133 -15.88 -8.45 -3.93
CA GLU A 133 -17.22 -8.19 -3.40
C GLU A 133 -17.73 -9.47 -2.74
N SER A 134 -17.62 -9.52 -1.42
CA SER A 134 -18.08 -10.66 -0.62
C SER A 134 -18.82 -10.16 0.62
N GLY A 135 -19.45 -11.06 1.36
CA GLY A 135 -20.13 -10.68 2.61
C GLY A 135 -19.19 -10.17 3.71
N ARG A 136 -17.88 -10.41 3.57
CA ARG A 136 -16.86 -9.95 4.55
C ARG A 136 -16.01 -8.80 4.05
N VAL A 137 -15.74 -8.75 2.75
CA VAL A 137 -14.92 -7.73 2.10
C VAL A 137 -15.67 -7.20 0.90
N HIS A 138 -16.01 -5.94 0.91
CA HIS A 138 -16.70 -5.23 -0.18
C HIS A 138 -16.24 -3.78 -0.21
N SER A 139 -16.45 -3.14 -1.34
CA SER A 139 -16.12 -1.72 -1.51
C SER A 139 -17.07 -0.85 -0.68
N ASP A 140 -16.51 0.03 0.14
CA ASP A 140 -17.26 1.02 0.92
C ASP A 140 -16.52 2.39 0.87
N ASP A 141 -16.99 3.36 1.64
CA ASP A 141 -16.42 4.72 1.72
C ASP A 141 -15.03 4.76 2.37
N ARG A 142 -14.65 3.74 3.13
CA ARG A 142 -13.34 3.62 3.78
C ARG A 142 -12.29 3.01 2.87
N GLY A 143 -12.70 2.07 2.00
CA GLY A 143 -11.76 1.37 1.16
C GLY A 143 -12.38 0.36 0.19
N ALA A 144 -11.54 -0.18 -0.68
CA ALA A 144 -11.89 -1.23 -1.61
C ALA A 144 -10.65 -2.08 -1.92
N LEU A 145 -10.85 -3.36 -2.23
CA LEU A 145 -9.77 -4.27 -2.58
C LEU A 145 -9.99 -4.81 -4.00
N THR A 146 -8.98 -4.68 -4.86
CA THR A 146 -9.04 -5.31 -6.18
C THR A 146 -8.93 -6.82 -6.06
N GLN A 147 -9.45 -7.54 -7.04
CA GLN A 147 -9.01 -8.90 -7.27
C GLN A 147 -7.51 -8.90 -7.59
N THR A 148 -6.87 -10.03 -7.35
CA THR A 148 -5.44 -10.22 -7.62
C THR A 148 -5.11 -9.88 -9.06
N GLN A 149 -4.13 -9.03 -9.24
CA GLN A 149 -3.61 -8.58 -10.53
C GLN A 149 -2.21 -9.15 -10.78
N LEU A 150 -1.44 -8.55 -11.63
CA LEU A 150 -0.09 -8.90 -12.04
C LEU A 150 0.74 -9.55 -10.93
N GLY A 151 1.11 -10.82 -11.11
CA GLY A 151 2.02 -11.54 -10.21
C GLY A 151 1.44 -11.91 -8.84
N GLY A 152 0.14 -11.80 -8.62
CA GLY A 152 -0.49 -12.26 -7.38
C GLY A 152 -0.70 -11.19 -6.31
N VAL A 153 -0.43 -9.91 -6.57
CA VAL A 153 -0.62 -8.82 -5.62
C VAL A 153 -1.94 -8.09 -5.88
N PRO A 154 -2.87 -8.01 -4.91
CA PRO A 154 -4.01 -7.13 -4.98
C PRO A 154 -3.63 -5.67 -4.64
N PHE A 155 -4.46 -4.73 -5.06
CA PHE A 155 -4.35 -3.33 -4.69
C PHE A 155 -5.50 -2.93 -3.78
N GLU A 156 -5.21 -2.14 -2.76
CA GLU A 156 -6.20 -1.57 -1.86
C GLU A 156 -6.39 -0.08 -2.15
N LEU A 157 -7.63 0.37 -2.21
CA LEU A 157 -7.97 1.78 -2.13
C LEU A 157 -8.28 2.13 -0.68
N VAL A 158 -7.79 3.26 -0.22
CA VAL A 158 -8.00 3.76 1.14
C VAL A 158 -8.51 5.18 1.08
N HIS A 159 -9.55 5.50 1.85
CA HIS A 159 -9.97 6.89 2.00
C HIS A 159 -8.87 7.70 2.67
N HIS A 160 -8.20 8.52 1.90
CA HIS A 160 -7.12 9.38 2.36
C HIS A 160 -7.02 10.61 1.45
N PRO A 161 -7.77 11.69 1.75
CA PRO A 161 -7.65 12.94 1.00
C PRO A 161 -6.29 13.57 1.27
N ARG A 162 -5.57 13.93 0.21
CA ARG A 162 -4.43 14.84 0.31
C ARG A 162 -4.96 16.27 0.33
N GLY A 163 -4.59 17.02 1.34
CA GLY A 163 -4.87 18.45 1.44
C GLY A 163 -4.11 19.29 0.41
#